data_65c866bd1f195e9569b92f38fc9749c8
#
_entry.id   65c866bd1f195e9569b92f38fc9749c8
#
_cell.length_a   1.000
_cell.length_b   1.000
_cell.length_c   1.000
_cell.angle_alpha   90.00
_cell.angle_beta   90.00
_cell.angle_gamma   90.00
#
_symmetry.space_group_name_H-M   'P 1'
#
loop_
_entity.id
_entity.type
_entity.pdbx_description
1 polymer ?
#
loop_
_entity_poly.entity_id
_entity_poly.type
_entity_poly.pdbx_seq_one_letter_code
_entity_poly.pdbx_strand_id
1 'polypeptide(L)'
;MLSPFFKSISTAAVITFFATSVCASDKMKVVTTFTVLADMAMNVAGDAADVVSITKPGAEIHGYEPTPQDIVRASDADLILWNGMNLELWFEQFFSNMKDVPSAILTNGIIPISISAGSYEGKPNPHAWMGLNNALIYIDNIVMAFSNQDPENASVYKANADAYKQELRATIEPLRAAIARIPEDRRWLVTCEGAFSYLARDFGMKELYLWPMNADQMGTPQQVRAVIDGVKDNDIPVVFCESTVNTAPAEQVARETGAAYGGVLYVDSLSGPDGEVPTYLDLLRVTSQTVAIGLTSASN
;
A
#
# COMPACT_ATOMS: atom_id res chain seq x y z
N MET A 1 82.26 21.04 -47.51
CA MET A 1 80.86 21.51 -47.19
C MET A 1 80.16 20.34 -46.47
N LEU A 2 80.08 20.44 -45.17
CA LEU A 2 79.48 19.42 -44.31
C LEU A 2 78.09 19.84 -43.90
N SER A 3 77.08 19.01 -44.23
CA SER A 3 75.65 19.21 -43.84
C SER A 3 75.38 18.53 -42.50
N PRO A 4 74.70 19.17 -41.55
CA PRO A 4 74.41 18.49 -40.31
C PRO A 4 73.03 17.78 -40.37
N PHE A 5 73.03 16.48 -40.01
CA PHE A 5 71.82 15.69 -39.79
C PHE A 5 71.17 16.07 -38.48
N PHE A 6 69.92 16.63 -38.57
CA PHE A 6 69.01 16.79 -37.43
C PHE A 6 68.30 15.45 -37.15
N LYS A 7 68.54 14.83 -35.99
CA LYS A 7 67.75 13.72 -35.46
C LYS A 7 66.57 14.27 -34.68
N SER A 8 65.35 14.08 -35.21
CA SER A 8 64.12 14.31 -34.49
C SER A 8 63.88 13.18 -33.48
N ILE A 9 63.80 13.50 -32.20
CA ILE A 9 63.36 12.60 -31.14
C ILE A 9 61.87 12.77 -30.97
N SER A 10 61.08 11.79 -31.42
CA SER A 10 59.63 11.73 -31.12
C SER A 10 59.39 11.12 -29.74
N THR A 11 58.96 11.94 -28.80
CA THR A 11 58.54 11.48 -27.48
C THR A 11 57.11 10.98 -27.58
N ALA A 12 56.89 9.67 -27.54
CA ALA A 12 55.57 9.08 -27.45
C ALA A 12 55.03 9.18 -25.98
N ALA A 13 54.02 10.01 -25.77
CA ALA A 13 53.33 10.04 -24.47
C ALA A 13 52.40 8.84 -24.35
N VAL A 14 52.69 7.93 -23.45
CA VAL A 14 51.82 6.80 -23.08
C VAL A 14 50.80 7.30 -22.12
N ILE A 15 49.55 7.49 -22.60
CA ILE A 15 48.38 7.79 -21.75
C ILE A 15 47.86 6.48 -21.16
N THR A 16 48.14 6.22 -19.90
CA THR A 16 47.66 5.06 -19.17
C THR A 16 46.20 5.38 -18.73
N PHE A 17 45.21 4.77 -19.39
CA PHE A 17 43.81 4.79 -18.94
C PHE A 17 43.72 3.85 -17.74
N PHE A 18 43.55 4.42 -16.55
CA PHE A 18 43.07 3.67 -15.39
C PHE A 18 41.57 3.40 -15.58
N ALA A 19 41.22 2.20 -16.01
CA ALA A 19 39.87 1.71 -15.93
C ALA A 19 39.57 1.45 -14.43
N THR A 20 38.86 2.35 -13.79
CA THR A 20 38.24 2.09 -12.48
C THR A 20 37.16 1.04 -12.73
N SER A 21 37.40 -0.20 -12.33
CA SER A 21 36.36 -1.21 -12.21
C SER A 21 35.36 -0.70 -11.16
N VAL A 22 34.24 -0.18 -11.58
CA VAL A 22 33.08 -0.02 -10.70
C VAL A 22 32.65 -1.44 -10.37
N CYS A 23 33.02 -1.95 -9.19
CA CYS A 23 32.35 -3.11 -8.64
C CYS A 23 30.88 -2.72 -8.51
N ALA A 24 30.01 -3.34 -9.29
CA ALA A 24 28.59 -3.30 -9.00
C ALA A 24 28.44 -3.93 -7.60
N SER A 25 28.15 -3.11 -6.60
CA SER A 25 27.68 -3.60 -5.30
C SER A 25 26.40 -4.39 -5.56
N ASP A 26 26.26 -5.58 -4.96
CA ASP A 26 24.98 -6.27 -4.99
C ASP A 26 23.93 -5.32 -4.41
N LYS A 27 22.76 -5.21 -5.11
CA LYS A 27 21.68 -4.36 -4.66
C LYS A 27 21.15 -4.85 -3.31
N MET A 28 20.77 -3.91 -2.46
CA MET A 28 20.09 -4.21 -1.20
C MET A 28 18.79 -4.99 -1.48
N LYS A 29 18.64 -6.14 -0.80
CA LYS A 29 17.47 -7.01 -0.91
C LYS A 29 16.45 -6.64 0.17
N VAL A 30 15.29 -6.19 -0.23
CA VAL A 30 14.20 -5.77 0.66
C VAL A 30 13.03 -6.72 0.53
N VAL A 31 12.54 -7.19 1.67
CA VAL A 31 11.33 -8.03 1.75
C VAL A 31 10.23 -7.23 2.44
N THR A 32 9.02 -7.27 1.89
CA THR A 32 7.83 -6.68 2.51
C THR A 32 6.81 -7.77 2.82
N THR A 33 5.94 -7.54 3.78
CA THR A 33 4.93 -8.50 4.18
C THR A 33 3.85 -8.70 3.11
N PHE A 34 3.42 -7.64 2.42
CA PHE A 34 2.40 -7.73 1.38
C PHE A 34 2.62 -6.75 0.21
N THR A 35 1.87 -6.98 -0.85
CA THR A 35 2.10 -6.37 -2.18
C THR A 35 2.00 -4.85 -2.20
N VAL A 36 1.13 -4.25 -1.38
CA VAL A 36 0.97 -2.79 -1.30
C VAL A 36 2.25 -2.14 -0.78
N LEU A 37 2.84 -2.69 0.29
CA LEU A 37 4.12 -2.19 0.81
C LEU A 37 5.26 -2.41 -0.18
N ALA A 38 5.22 -3.54 -0.92
CA ALA A 38 6.22 -3.82 -1.95
C ALA A 38 6.20 -2.75 -3.05
N ASP A 39 5.05 -2.39 -3.56
CA ASP A 39 4.94 -1.36 -4.60
C ASP A 39 5.41 0.01 -4.10
N MET A 40 5.00 0.42 -2.88
CA MET A 40 5.51 1.66 -2.27
C MET A 40 7.04 1.64 -2.16
N ALA A 41 7.61 0.53 -1.72
CA ALA A 41 9.05 0.36 -1.57
C ALA A 41 9.78 0.34 -2.91
N MET A 42 9.20 -0.31 -3.95
CA MET A 42 9.74 -0.29 -5.32
C MET A 42 9.79 1.11 -5.91
N ASN A 43 8.74 1.92 -5.68
CA ASN A 43 8.71 3.32 -6.13
C ASN A 43 9.78 4.17 -5.44
N VAL A 44 10.10 3.91 -4.19
CA VAL A 44 11.20 4.59 -3.47
C VAL A 44 12.57 4.07 -3.91
N ALA A 45 12.69 2.76 -4.08
CA ALA A 45 13.94 2.10 -4.48
C ALA A 45 14.41 2.52 -5.88
N GLY A 46 13.49 2.59 -6.84
CA GLY A 46 13.86 2.63 -8.25
C GLY A 46 14.76 1.45 -8.61
N ASP A 47 15.89 1.72 -9.23
CA ASP A 47 16.88 0.70 -9.58
C ASP A 47 17.94 0.42 -8.48
N ALA A 48 17.87 1.12 -7.33
CA ALA A 48 18.91 1.04 -6.31
C ALA A 48 18.76 -0.15 -5.35
N ALA A 49 17.55 -0.74 -5.20
CA ALA A 49 17.32 -1.92 -4.38
C ALA A 49 16.36 -2.90 -5.07
N ASP A 50 16.45 -4.17 -4.70
CA ASP A 50 15.56 -5.24 -5.16
C ASP A 50 14.50 -5.50 -4.09
N VAL A 51 13.24 -5.27 -4.41
CA VAL A 51 12.11 -5.39 -3.48
C VAL A 51 11.21 -6.55 -3.87
N VAL A 52 10.84 -7.38 -2.90
CA VAL A 52 9.88 -8.48 -3.09
C VAL A 52 8.84 -8.53 -1.97
N SER A 53 7.66 -9.04 -2.27
CA SER A 53 6.59 -9.29 -1.29
C SER A 53 6.60 -10.75 -0.82
N ILE A 54 6.25 -10.98 0.46
CA ILE A 54 5.95 -12.32 0.98
C ILE A 54 4.65 -12.81 0.37
N THR A 55 3.56 -12.04 0.54
CA THR A 55 2.27 -12.42 -0.04
C THR A 55 2.25 -12.20 -1.56
N LYS A 56 1.41 -12.96 -2.24
CA LYS A 56 1.20 -12.84 -3.69
C LYS A 56 0.05 -11.89 -3.99
N PRO A 57 -0.01 -11.34 -5.21
CA PRO A 57 -1.18 -10.59 -5.68
C PRO A 57 -2.49 -11.34 -5.45
N GLY A 58 -3.51 -10.64 -4.94
CA GLY A 58 -4.83 -11.19 -4.61
C GLY A 58 -4.91 -11.96 -3.29
N ALA A 59 -3.82 -12.09 -2.54
CA ALA A 59 -3.85 -12.80 -1.26
C ALA A 59 -4.53 -11.98 -0.17
N GLU A 60 -5.29 -12.66 0.69
CA GLU A 60 -5.75 -12.15 1.98
C GLU A 60 -4.54 -12.06 2.92
N ILE A 61 -4.44 -10.97 3.71
CA ILE A 61 -3.24 -10.65 4.48
C ILE A 61 -3.38 -10.83 6.00
N HIS A 62 -4.60 -10.82 6.56
CA HIS A 62 -4.82 -10.92 8.00
C HIS A 62 -4.57 -12.34 8.53
N GLY A 63 -5.05 -13.34 7.80
CA GLY A 63 -4.93 -14.75 8.12
C GLY A 63 -3.91 -15.50 7.26
N TYR A 64 -2.91 -14.82 6.70
CA TYR A 64 -1.92 -15.45 5.84
C TYR A 64 -1.11 -16.51 6.60
N GLU A 65 -0.94 -17.69 5.98
CA GLU A 65 -0.11 -18.77 6.52
C GLU A 65 1.21 -18.84 5.74
N PRO A 66 2.34 -18.39 6.33
CA PRO A 66 3.64 -18.40 5.67
C PRO A 66 4.10 -19.81 5.30
N THR A 67 4.62 -19.95 4.10
CA THR A 67 5.22 -21.19 3.61
C THR A 67 6.72 -21.27 3.96
N PRO A 68 7.35 -22.46 3.92
CA PRO A 68 8.79 -22.58 4.06
C PRO A 68 9.58 -21.73 3.04
N GLN A 69 9.04 -21.52 1.84
CA GLN A 69 9.64 -20.67 0.81
C GLN A 69 9.66 -19.18 1.21
N ASP A 70 8.65 -18.74 1.93
CA ASP A 70 8.58 -17.36 2.44
C ASP A 70 9.64 -17.13 3.51
N ILE A 71 9.88 -18.14 4.36
CA ILE A 71 10.96 -18.12 5.35
C ILE A 71 12.32 -17.94 4.67
N VAL A 72 12.59 -18.76 3.65
CA VAL A 72 13.87 -18.70 2.89
C VAL A 72 14.04 -17.31 2.27
N ARG A 73 12.99 -16.79 1.63
CA ARG A 73 13.02 -15.48 0.99
C ARG A 73 13.29 -14.35 1.98
N ALA A 74 12.65 -14.37 3.13
CA ALA A 74 12.83 -13.36 4.17
C ALA A 74 14.19 -13.48 4.89
N SER A 75 14.72 -14.69 5.02
CA SER A 75 16.03 -14.93 5.66
C SER A 75 17.23 -14.43 4.83
N ASP A 76 17.04 -14.27 3.51
CA ASP A 76 18.07 -13.75 2.57
C ASP A 76 17.93 -12.22 2.35
N ALA A 77 17.10 -11.55 3.13
CA ALA A 77 16.87 -10.12 3.04
C ALA A 77 17.91 -9.32 3.85
N ASP A 78 18.27 -8.15 3.34
CA ASP A 78 19.06 -7.15 4.06
C ASP A 78 18.16 -6.25 4.93
N LEU A 79 16.86 -6.15 4.58
CA LEU A 79 15.87 -5.34 5.27
C LEU A 79 14.46 -5.92 5.10
N ILE A 80 13.66 -5.90 6.18
CA ILE A 80 12.25 -6.27 6.15
C ILE A 80 11.38 -5.06 6.47
N LEU A 81 10.34 -4.82 5.65
CA LEU A 81 9.34 -3.79 5.88
C LEU A 81 7.99 -4.44 6.17
N TRP A 82 7.33 -3.97 7.21
CA TRP A 82 6.02 -4.47 7.63
C TRP A 82 5.12 -3.37 8.17
N ASN A 83 3.81 -3.61 8.18
CA ASN A 83 2.82 -2.60 8.56
C ASN A 83 2.84 -2.30 10.07
N GLY A 84 2.71 -3.33 10.88
CA GLY A 84 2.45 -3.18 12.30
C GLY A 84 0.95 -3.00 12.60
N MET A 85 0.61 -2.38 13.74
CA MET A 85 -0.79 -2.18 14.17
C MET A 85 -1.60 -3.49 14.28
N ASN A 86 -0.94 -4.60 14.59
CA ASN A 86 -1.50 -5.95 14.68
C ASN A 86 -2.07 -6.51 13.35
N LEU A 87 -1.63 -6.00 12.20
CA LEU A 87 -2.06 -6.54 10.91
C LEU A 87 -1.50 -7.96 10.70
N GLU A 88 -0.17 -8.05 10.75
CA GLU A 88 0.55 -9.28 10.43
C GLU A 88 0.94 -10.06 11.71
N LEU A 89 -0.05 -10.50 12.51
CA LEU A 89 0.24 -11.30 13.71
C LEU A 89 0.98 -12.61 13.38
N TRP A 90 0.72 -13.18 12.19
CA TRP A 90 1.45 -14.31 11.64
C TRP A 90 2.93 -14.00 11.42
N PHE A 91 3.25 -12.75 11.05
CA PHE A 91 4.61 -12.31 10.78
C PHE A 91 5.43 -12.16 12.06
N GLU A 92 4.83 -11.69 13.16
CA GLU A 92 5.53 -11.55 14.44
C GLU A 92 6.08 -12.89 14.94
N GLN A 93 5.30 -13.99 14.82
CA GLN A 93 5.75 -15.34 15.16
C GLN A 93 6.84 -15.83 14.20
N PHE A 94 6.67 -15.58 12.93
CA PHE A 94 7.59 -15.92 11.87
C PHE A 94 8.93 -15.18 12.06
N PHE A 95 8.88 -13.87 12.30
CA PHE A 95 10.05 -13.01 12.46
C PHE A 95 10.83 -13.29 13.74
N SER A 96 10.21 -13.84 14.77
CA SER A 96 10.91 -14.23 16.00
C SER A 96 12.05 -15.23 15.75
N ASN A 97 12.00 -15.94 14.63
CA ASN A 97 13.03 -16.89 14.20
C ASN A 97 14.12 -16.24 13.32
N MET A 98 13.97 -14.97 12.93
CA MET A 98 14.90 -14.23 12.03
C MET A 98 15.47 -12.99 12.72
N LYS A 99 15.96 -13.15 13.97
CA LYS A 99 16.38 -12.05 14.85
C LYS A 99 17.49 -11.15 14.33
N ASP A 100 18.22 -11.60 13.30
CA ASP A 100 19.41 -10.92 12.79
C ASP A 100 19.14 -10.04 11.56
N VAL A 101 17.92 -10.09 10.99
CA VAL A 101 17.56 -9.26 9.83
C VAL A 101 16.95 -7.93 10.32
N PRO A 102 17.51 -6.76 9.93
CA PRO A 102 16.93 -5.47 10.26
C PRO A 102 15.50 -5.33 9.75
N SER A 103 14.64 -4.67 10.53
CA SER A 103 13.25 -4.45 10.12
C SER A 103 12.74 -3.05 10.45
N ALA A 104 11.73 -2.58 9.71
CA ALA A 104 11.08 -1.31 9.94
C ALA A 104 9.56 -1.43 9.88
N ILE A 105 8.89 -0.80 10.88
CA ILE A 105 7.44 -0.66 10.94
C ILE A 105 7.04 0.60 10.16
N LEU A 106 6.24 0.43 9.11
CA LEU A 106 5.90 1.53 8.22
C LEU A 106 4.80 2.45 8.76
N THR A 107 4.05 2.01 9.78
CA THR A 107 3.04 2.86 10.45
C THR A 107 3.60 3.74 11.57
N ASN A 108 4.90 3.74 11.81
CA ASN A 108 5.49 4.61 12.82
C ASN A 108 5.18 6.09 12.54
N GLY A 109 4.71 6.80 13.58
CA GLY A 109 4.31 8.21 13.47
C GLY A 109 2.87 8.46 13.00
N ILE A 110 2.12 7.42 12.63
CA ILE A 110 0.71 7.54 12.29
C ILE A 110 -0.14 7.53 13.57
N ILE A 111 -1.10 8.45 13.63
CA ILE A 111 -2.13 8.44 14.67
C ILE A 111 -3.22 7.46 14.23
N PRO A 112 -3.42 6.32 14.92
CA PRO A 112 -4.35 5.31 14.48
C PRO A 112 -5.80 5.74 14.73
N ILE A 113 -6.69 5.28 13.84
CA ILE A 113 -8.13 5.25 14.09
C ILE A 113 -8.43 3.97 14.87
N SER A 114 -9.19 4.08 15.95
CA SER A 114 -9.63 2.90 16.71
C SER A 114 -10.80 2.22 16.01
N ILE A 115 -10.78 0.88 15.99
CA ILE A 115 -11.92 0.07 15.56
C ILE A 115 -13.09 0.32 16.53
N SER A 116 -14.28 0.60 16.01
CA SER A 116 -15.42 1.07 16.79
C SER A 116 -16.33 -0.03 17.34
N ALA A 117 -16.17 -1.28 16.88
CA ALA A 117 -17.08 -2.38 17.25
C ALA A 117 -16.43 -3.77 17.13
N GLY A 118 -17.09 -4.78 17.72
CA GLY A 118 -16.73 -6.19 17.63
C GLY A 118 -15.57 -6.60 18.53
N SER A 119 -14.96 -7.75 18.21
CA SER A 119 -13.86 -8.34 18.98
C SER A 119 -12.58 -7.50 18.99
N TYR A 120 -12.46 -6.54 18.08
CA TYR A 120 -11.32 -5.65 17.91
C TYR A 120 -11.58 -4.23 18.42
N GLU A 121 -12.71 -3.97 19.10
CA GLU A 121 -13.05 -2.64 19.61
C GLU A 121 -11.91 -2.03 20.44
N GLY A 122 -11.59 -0.77 20.15
CA GLY A 122 -10.51 -0.03 20.81
C GLY A 122 -9.10 -0.34 20.31
N LYS A 123 -8.92 -1.38 19.49
CA LYS A 123 -7.61 -1.66 18.85
C LYS A 123 -7.39 -0.73 17.64
N PRO A 124 -6.14 -0.44 17.29
CA PRO A 124 -5.85 0.36 16.09
C PRO A 124 -6.35 -0.35 14.83
N ASN A 125 -7.00 0.40 13.94
CA ASN A 125 -7.30 -0.08 12.60
C ASN A 125 -5.99 -0.11 11.79
N PRO A 126 -5.57 -1.26 11.26
CA PRO A 126 -4.26 -1.38 10.62
C PRO A 126 -4.18 -0.83 9.20
N HIS A 127 -5.32 -0.60 8.51
CA HIS A 127 -5.39 -0.24 7.09
C HIS A 127 -5.01 1.23 6.81
N ALA A 128 -3.93 1.69 7.47
CA ALA A 128 -3.55 3.10 7.45
C ALA A 128 -3.10 3.59 6.06
N TRP A 129 -2.63 2.71 5.19
CA TRP A 129 -2.26 3.01 3.80
C TRP A 129 -3.43 3.50 2.96
N MET A 130 -4.68 3.26 3.36
CA MET A 130 -5.86 3.75 2.65
C MET A 130 -6.06 5.27 2.78
N GLY A 131 -5.39 5.94 3.71
CA GLY A 131 -5.39 7.40 3.82
C GLY A 131 -4.20 8.02 3.09
N LEU A 132 -4.43 9.00 2.19
CA LEU A 132 -3.37 9.67 1.44
C LEU A 132 -2.29 10.26 2.37
N ASN A 133 -2.69 10.97 3.42
CA ASN A 133 -1.72 11.59 4.34
C ASN A 133 -0.87 10.54 5.08
N ASN A 134 -1.45 9.40 5.41
CA ASN A 134 -0.71 8.30 6.01
C ASN A 134 0.24 7.64 5.00
N ALA A 135 -0.19 7.46 3.75
CA ALA A 135 0.67 6.92 2.68
C ALA A 135 1.98 7.71 2.54
N LEU A 136 1.92 9.03 2.71
CA LEU A 136 3.13 9.87 2.68
C LEU A 136 4.07 9.56 3.85
N ILE A 137 3.52 9.21 5.02
CA ILE A 137 4.32 8.78 6.20
C ILE A 137 4.96 7.41 5.93
N TYR A 138 4.23 6.46 5.32
CA TYR A 138 4.80 5.18 4.89
C TYR A 138 6.02 5.39 3.99
N ILE A 139 5.87 6.26 2.97
CA ILE A 139 6.96 6.58 2.03
C ILE A 139 8.16 7.20 2.78
N ASP A 140 7.93 8.11 3.73
CA ASP A 140 9.00 8.68 4.54
C ASP A 140 9.71 7.64 5.41
N ASN A 141 8.95 6.69 5.99
CA ASN A 141 9.51 5.60 6.78
C ASN A 141 10.33 4.63 5.91
N ILE A 142 9.91 4.38 4.66
CA ILE A 142 10.69 3.59 3.70
C ILE A 142 12.01 4.31 3.37
N VAL A 143 11.97 5.61 3.07
CA VAL A 143 13.19 6.40 2.80
C VAL A 143 14.15 6.33 3.99
N MET A 144 13.64 6.47 5.20
CA MET A 144 14.46 6.40 6.42
C MET A 144 15.09 5.01 6.59
N ALA A 145 14.30 3.94 6.41
CA ALA A 145 14.79 2.58 6.54
C ALA A 145 15.86 2.26 5.47
N PHE A 146 15.62 2.64 4.21
CA PHE A 146 16.55 2.44 3.10
C PHE A 146 17.84 3.23 3.29
N SER A 147 17.74 4.51 3.64
CA SER A 147 18.92 5.37 3.85
C SER A 147 19.80 4.93 5.01
N ASN A 148 19.22 4.26 6.02
CA ASN A 148 19.98 3.70 7.14
C ASN A 148 20.77 2.43 6.74
N GLN A 149 20.22 1.60 5.83
CA GLN A 149 20.86 0.37 5.38
C GLN A 149 21.80 0.60 4.18
N ASP A 150 21.46 1.55 3.32
CA ASP A 150 22.21 1.90 2.11
C ASP A 150 22.34 3.43 1.99
N PRO A 151 23.23 4.03 2.78
CA PRO A 151 23.42 5.49 2.81
C PRO A 151 23.99 6.07 1.51
N GLU A 152 24.64 5.27 0.68
CA GLU A 152 25.21 5.72 -0.60
C GLU A 152 24.09 6.11 -1.58
N ASN A 153 22.94 5.43 -1.53
CA ASN A 153 21.77 5.69 -2.37
C ASN A 153 20.71 6.56 -1.70
N ALA A 154 20.95 7.12 -0.51
CA ALA A 154 19.97 7.92 0.23
C ALA A 154 19.38 9.09 -0.57
N SER A 155 20.17 9.75 -1.42
CA SER A 155 19.71 10.84 -2.28
C SER A 155 18.78 10.36 -3.39
N VAL A 156 18.98 9.16 -3.91
CA VAL A 156 18.12 8.51 -4.92
C VAL A 156 16.77 8.18 -4.28
N TYR A 157 16.77 7.54 -3.13
CA TYR A 157 15.55 7.20 -2.39
C TYR A 157 14.71 8.43 -2.08
N LYS A 158 15.36 9.51 -1.62
CA LYS A 158 14.67 10.76 -1.35
C LYS A 158 14.06 11.38 -2.61
N ALA A 159 14.79 11.43 -3.70
CA ALA A 159 14.30 12.02 -4.96
C ALA A 159 13.10 11.23 -5.52
N ASN A 160 13.18 9.90 -5.52
CA ASN A 160 12.10 9.02 -5.95
C ASN A 160 10.86 9.19 -5.07
N ALA A 161 11.03 9.22 -3.75
CA ALA A 161 9.96 9.42 -2.80
C ALA A 161 9.25 10.77 -2.98
N ASP A 162 10.01 11.85 -3.18
CA ASP A 162 9.43 13.18 -3.40
C ASP A 162 8.58 13.21 -4.69
N ALA A 163 9.05 12.57 -5.77
CA ALA A 163 8.30 12.43 -7.03
C ALA A 163 7.03 11.58 -6.84
N TYR A 164 7.16 10.44 -6.19
CA TYR A 164 6.02 9.52 -5.96
C TYR A 164 4.94 10.15 -5.06
N LYS A 165 5.32 10.85 -4.00
CA LYS A 165 4.37 11.60 -3.16
C LYS A 165 3.63 12.68 -3.94
N GLN A 166 4.30 13.34 -4.88
CA GLN A 166 3.67 14.34 -5.74
C GLN A 166 2.65 13.68 -6.67
N GLU A 167 2.97 12.53 -7.25
CA GLU A 167 2.08 11.76 -8.12
C GLU A 167 0.82 11.28 -7.38
N LEU A 168 0.98 10.70 -6.17
CA LEU A 168 -0.12 10.30 -5.30
C LEU A 168 -1.07 11.47 -5.03
N ARG A 169 -0.53 12.63 -4.64
CA ARG A 169 -1.36 13.82 -4.40
C ARG A 169 -2.08 14.30 -5.66
N ALA A 170 -1.38 14.38 -6.78
CA ALA A 170 -1.96 14.84 -8.04
C ALA A 170 -3.10 13.92 -8.52
N THR A 171 -3.03 12.63 -8.20
CA THR A 171 -4.04 11.64 -8.58
C THR A 171 -5.25 11.65 -7.63
N ILE A 172 -5.03 11.73 -6.32
CA ILE A 172 -6.09 11.51 -5.33
C ILE A 172 -6.83 12.80 -4.93
N GLU A 173 -6.14 13.96 -4.89
CA GLU A 173 -6.79 15.21 -4.51
C GLU A 173 -7.99 15.61 -5.38
N PRO A 174 -7.97 15.45 -6.72
CA PRO A 174 -9.14 15.72 -7.54
C PRO A 174 -10.34 14.83 -7.20
N LEU A 175 -10.11 13.56 -6.85
CA LEU A 175 -11.16 12.61 -6.47
C LEU A 175 -11.77 13.00 -5.11
N ARG A 176 -10.93 13.37 -4.15
CA ARG A 176 -11.38 13.91 -2.86
C ARG A 176 -12.24 15.17 -3.05
N ALA A 177 -11.79 16.08 -3.91
CA ALA A 177 -12.54 17.29 -4.23
C ALA A 177 -13.89 17.00 -4.93
N ALA A 178 -13.96 15.95 -5.75
CA ALA A 178 -15.19 15.52 -6.38
C ALA A 178 -16.22 14.99 -5.35
N ILE A 179 -15.79 14.12 -4.43
CA ILE A 179 -16.63 13.59 -3.36
C ILE A 179 -17.05 14.71 -2.40
N ALA A 180 -16.19 15.68 -2.11
CA ALA A 180 -16.52 16.82 -1.25
C ALA A 180 -17.66 17.71 -1.79
N ARG A 181 -18.04 17.60 -3.08
CA ARG A 181 -19.20 18.30 -3.66
C ARG A 181 -20.54 17.63 -3.33
N ILE A 182 -20.52 16.35 -2.92
CA ILE A 182 -21.71 15.64 -2.47
C ILE A 182 -22.11 16.20 -1.09
N PRO A 183 -23.38 16.42 -0.77
CA PRO A 183 -23.80 16.83 0.57
C PRO A 183 -23.28 15.90 1.66
N GLU A 184 -22.87 16.45 2.80
CA GLU A 184 -22.19 15.69 3.88
C GLU A 184 -23.06 14.57 4.46
N ASP A 185 -24.37 14.79 4.56
CA ASP A 185 -25.35 13.81 5.01
C ASP A 185 -25.52 12.62 4.05
N ARG A 186 -25.12 12.78 2.78
CA ARG A 186 -25.17 11.76 1.72
C ARG A 186 -23.82 11.09 1.44
N ARG A 187 -22.74 11.50 2.14
CA ARG A 187 -21.40 10.90 1.97
C ARG A 187 -21.24 9.70 2.89
N TRP A 188 -21.74 8.56 2.46
CA TRP A 188 -21.60 7.30 3.19
C TRP A 188 -20.74 6.31 2.40
N LEU A 189 -19.82 5.67 3.08
CA LEU A 189 -19.04 4.54 2.57
C LEU A 189 -19.49 3.29 3.31
N VAL A 190 -20.19 2.40 2.62
CA VAL A 190 -20.67 1.12 3.17
C VAL A 190 -19.90 -0.01 2.52
N THR A 191 -19.18 -0.79 3.32
CA THR A 191 -18.23 -1.84 2.87
C THR A 191 -18.49 -3.16 3.59
N CYS A 192 -17.81 -4.21 3.16
CA CYS A 192 -17.82 -5.47 3.87
C CYS A 192 -16.95 -5.38 5.12
N GLU A 193 -15.69 -5.01 4.98
CA GLU A 193 -14.75 -4.82 6.08
C GLU A 193 -14.61 -3.33 6.46
N GLY A 194 -14.29 -3.08 7.74
CA GLY A 194 -13.91 -1.75 8.26
C GLY A 194 -12.50 -1.30 7.85
N ALA A 195 -12.09 -1.63 6.62
CA ALA A 195 -10.74 -1.37 6.12
C ALA A 195 -10.53 0.04 5.57
N PHE A 196 -11.62 0.81 5.39
CA PHE A 196 -11.59 2.08 4.69
C PHE A 196 -11.70 3.30 5.61
N SER A 197 -11.60 3.14 6.92
CA SER A 197 -11.78 4.23 7.90
C SER A 197 -10.88 5.43 7.64
N TYR A 198 -9.62 5.21 7.22
CA TYR A 198 -8.71 6.32 6.89
C TYR A 198 -9.07 7.00 5.57
N LEU A 199 -9.55 6.25 4.57
CA LEU A 199 -10.09 6.82 3.33
C LEU A 199 -11.36 7.63 3.64
N ALA A 200 -12.29 7.08 4.40
CA ALA A 200 -13.53 7.76 4.80
C ALA A 200 -13.23 9.08 5.53
N ARG A 201 -12.31 9.06 6.49
CA ARG A 201 -11.84 10.27 7.19
C ARG A 201 -11.28 11.31 6.21
N ASP A 202 -10.36 10.91 5.34
CA ASP A 202 -9.65 11.83 4.43
C ASP A 202 -10.59 12.42 3.37
N PHE A 203 -11.66 11.71 3.02
CA PHE A 203 -12.68 12.15 2.07
C PHE A 203 -13.93 12.77 2.72
N GLY A 204 -13.97 12.87 4.05
CA GLY A 204 -15.10 13.43 4.81
C GLY A 204 -16.37 12.62 4.65
N MET A 205 -16.26 11.30 4.63
CA MET A 205 -17.37 10.35 4.54
C MET A 205 -17.67 9.74 5.91
N LYS A 206 -18.92 9.37 6.14
CA LYS A 206 -19.35 8.48 7.21
C LYS A 206 -19.16 7.04 6.77
N GLU A 207 -18.91 6.12 7.71
CA GLU A 207 -18.61 4.73 7.41
C GLU A 207 -19.62 3.79 8.08
N LEU A 208 -19.99 2.73 7.34
CA LEU A 208 -20.62 1.52 7.86
C LEU A 208 -19.93 0.30 7.27
N TYR A 209 -19.80 -0.79 8.02
CA TYR A 209 -19.23 -2.03 7.53
C TYR A 209 -19.89 -3.24 8.17
N LEU A 210 -19.84 -4.37 7.46
CA LEU A 210 -20.45 -5.63 7.89
C LEU A 210 -19.64 -6.32 9.00
N TRP A 211 -18.31 -6.22 8.93
CA TRP A 211 -17.40 -6.73 9.99
C TRP A 211 -16.16 -5.86 10.12
N PRO A 212 -15.52 -5.82 11.29
CA PRO A 212 -14.40 -4.92 11.55
C PRO A 212 -13.10 -5.33 10.88
N MET A 213 -12.84 -6.65 10.72
CA MET A 213 -11.59 -7.21 10.20
C MET A 213 -11.85 -8.54 9.48
N ASN A 214 -11.15 -8.81 8.38
CA ASN A 214 -11.27 -10.03 7.58
C ASN A 214 -10.88 -11.31 8.34
N ALA A 215 -10.12 -11.22 9.41
CA ALA A 215 -9.82 -12.37 10.27
C ALA A 215 -11.08 -13.08 10.82
N ASP A 216 -12.21 -12.37 10.91
CA ASP A 216 -13.50 -12.89 11.40
C ASP A 216 -14.44 -13.41 10.29
N GLN A 217 -13.99 -13.50 9.09
CA GLN A 217 -14.62 -13.93 7.85
C GLN A 217 -16.15 -14.19 7.89
N MET A 218 -16.91 -13.37 7.18
CA MET A 218 -18.36 -13.39 7.02
C MET A 218 -19.12 -12.88 8.25
N GLY A 219 -19.61 -11.66 8.15
CA GLY A 219 -20.41 -11.02 9.19
C GLY A 219 -21.54 -11.91 9.70
N THR A 220 -21.78 -11.85 11.01
CA THR A 220 -22.91 -12.54 11.62
C THR A 220 -24.23 -12.00 11.07
N PRO A 221 -25.32 -12.78 11.10
CA PRO A 221 -26.65 -12.29 10.71
C PRO A 221 -27.05 -10.99 11.45
N GLN A 222 -26.58 -10.81 12.69
CA GLN A 222 -26.84 -9.59 13.47
C GLN A 222 -26.08 -8.38 12.89
N GLN A 223 -24.83 -8.56 12.46
CA GLN A 223 -24.05 -7.49 11.82
C GLN A 223 -24.65 -7.10 10.47
N VAL A 224 -25.02 -8.08 9.64
CA VAL A 224 -25.70 -7.83 8.36
C VAL A 224 -26.99 -7.05 8.60
N ARG A 225 -27.80 -7.45 9.59
CA ARG A 225 -29.03 -6.76 9.96
C ARG A 225 -28.78 -5.30 10.39
N ALA A 226 -27.76 -5.07 11.22
CA ALA A 226 -27.43 -3.72 11.68
C ALA A 226 -27.05 -2.80 10.50
N VAL A 227 -26.32 -3.32 9.51
CA VAL A 227 -25.98 -2.54 8.29
C VAL A 227 -27.22 -2.30 7.43
N ILE A 228 -28.12 -3.29 7.26
CA ILE A 228 -29.41 -3.10 6.55
C ILE A 228 -30.22 -1.99 7.21
N ASP A 229 -30.36 -2.02 8.52
CA ASP A 229 -31.10 -1.00 9.26
C ASP A 229 -30.41 0.38 9.09
N GLY A 230 -29.09 0.47 9.24
CA GLY A 230 -28.32 1.70 9.03
C GLY A 230 -28.42 2.27 7.62
N VAL A 231 -28.42 1.41 6.59
CA VAL A 231 -28.61 1.85 5.19
C VAL A 231 -30.02 2.42 4.99
N LYS A 232 -31.05 1.79 5.54
CA LYS A 232 -32.43 2.27 5.46
C LYS A 232 -32.64 3.56 6.24
N ASP A 233 -32.14 3.63 7.47
CA ASP A 233 -32.34 4.78 8.37
C ASP A 233 -31.67 6.07 7.86
N ASN A 234 -30.64 5.93 7.02
CA ASN A 234 -29.89 7.06 6.45
C ASN A 234 -30.10 7.22 4.94
N ASP A 235 -31.03 6.50 4.32
CA ASP A 235 -31.32 6.53 2.88
C ASP A 235 -30.04 6.38 2.03
N ILE A 236 -29.12 5.44 2.43
CA ILE A 236 -27.83 5.27 1.77
C ILE A 236 -28.06 4.61 0.40
N PRO A 237 -27.60 5.24 -0.70
CA PRO A 237 -28.00 4.81 -2.02
C PRO A 237 -27.11 3.71 -2.62
N VAL A 238 -25.92 3.44 -2.03
CA VAL A 238 -24.94 2.51 -2.61
C VAL A 238 -24.13 1.81 -1.53
N VAL A 239 -23.80 0.53 -1.77
CA VAL A 239 -22.94 -0.31 -0.94
C VAL A 239 -21.85 -0.95 -1.80
N PHE A 240 -20.70 -1.23 -1.22
CA PHE A 240 -19.51 -1.80 -1.88
C PHE A 240 -19.01 -3.04 -1.13
N CYS A 241 -18.06 -3.75 -1.70
CA CYS A 241 -17.31 -4.80 -1.03
C CYS A 241 -15.89 -4.90 -1.57
N GLU A 242 -14.97 -5.49 -0.83
CA GLU A 242 -13.57 -5.62 -1.21
C GLU A 242 -13.30 -6.84 -2.11
N SER A 243 -12.19 -6.79 -2.86
CA SER A 243 -11.77 -7.85 -3.78
C SER A 243 -11.30 -9.13 -3.09
N THR A 244 -10.89 -9.05 -1.83
CA THR A 244 -10.29 -10.17 -1.08
C THR A 244 -11.32 -11.02 -0.31
N VAL A 245 -12.61 -10.65 -0.35
CA VAL A 245 -13.68 -11.34 0.37
C VAL A 245 -14.87 -11.70 -0.51
N ASN A 246 -15.81 -12.49 0.04
CA ASN A 246 -17.06 -12.84 -0.64
C ASN A 246 -18.03 -11.64 -0.64
N THR A 247 -18.47 -11.20 -1.81
CA THR A 247 -19.36 -10.04 -1.99
C THR A 247 -20.83 -10.32 -1.64
N ALA A 248 -21.25 -11.57 -1.50
CA ALA A 248 -22.65 -11.97 -1.29
C ALA A 248 -23.33 -11.25 -0.12
N PRO A 249 -22.71 -10.99 1.04
CA PRO A 249 -23.32 -10.22 2.12
C PRO A 249 -23.64 -8.76 1.74
N ALA A 250 -22.76 -8.06 1.03
CA ALA A 250 -23.01 -6.70 0.55
C ALA A 250 -24.12 -6.68 -0.51
N GLU A 251 -24.14 -7.65 -1.42
CA GLU A 251 -25.21 -7.82 -2.39
C GLU A 251 -26.57 -8.13 -1.72
N GLN A 252 -26.56 -8.85 -0.59
CA GLN A 252 -27.75 -9.06 0.22
C GLN A 252 -28.25 -7.73 0.80
N VAL A 253 -27.38 -6.91 1.39
CA VAL A 253 -27.73 -5.57 1.89
C VAL A 253 -28.35 -4.76 0.76
N ALA A 254 -27.73 -4.72 -0.42
CA ALA A 254 -28.25 -3.99 -1.58
C ALA A 254 -29.68 -4.46 -1.95
N ARG A 255 -29.91 -5.77 -2.06
CA ARG A 255 -31.23 -6.33 -2.39
C ARG A 255 -32.31 -6.02 -1.34
N GLU A 256 -31.96 -6.06 -0.05
CA GLU A 256 -32.94 -5.88 1.04
C GLU A 256 -33.24 -4.40 1.34
N THR A 257 -32.34 -3.49 0.92
CA THR A 257 -32.50 -2.05 1.15
C THR A 257 -32.97 -1.28 -0.08
N GLY A 258 -32.76 -1.82 -1.27
CA GLY A 258 -32.93 -1.12 -2.54
C GLY A 258 -31.74 -0.25 -2.93
N ALA A 259 -30.67 -0.22 -2.14
CA ALA A 259 -29.41 0.42 -2.50
C ALA A 259 -28.76 -0.29 -3.70
N ALA A 260 -28.00 0.45 -4.51
CA ALA A 260 -27.22 -0.14 -5.58
C ALA A 260 -26.01 -0.88 -5.00
N TYR A 261 -25.58 -1.98 -5.65
CA TYR A 261 -24.25 -2.52 -5.44
C TYR A 261 -23.26 -1.76 -6.34
N GLY A 262 -22.38 -0.95 -5.71
CA GLY A 262 -21.49 -0.02 -6.41
C GLY A 262 -20.22 -0.65 -6.98
N GLY A 263 -20.00 -1.94 -6.69
CA GLY A 263 -18.85 -2.69 -7.22
C GLY A 263 -17.79 -3.04 -6.18
N VAL A 264 -16.65 -3.47 -6.69
CA VAL A 264 -15.52 -3.97 -5.89
C VAL A 264 -14.55 -2.82 -5.59
N LEU A 265 -14.08 -2.76 -4.35
CA LEU A 265 -13.01 -1.89 -3.90
C LEU A 265 -11.75 -2.73 -3.65
N TYR A 266 -10.59 -2.10 -3.69
CA TYR A 266 -9.30 -2.74 -3.46
C TYR A 266 -8.64 -2.16 -2.22
N VAL A 267 -8.09 -3.02 -1.35
CA VAL A 267 -7.45 -2.60 -0.09
C VAL A 267 -6.21 -3.42 0.26
N ASP A 268 -6.34 -4.74 0.45
CA ASP A 268 -5.31 -5.57 1.08
C ASP A 268 -4.23 -6.06 0.12
N SER A 269 -4.54 -6.10 -1.16
CA SER A 269 -3.66 -6.69 -2.16
C SER A 269 -3.75 -5.98 -3.50
N LEU A 270 -2.62 -5.91 -4.18
CA LEU A 270 -2.57 -5.52 -5.58
C LEU A 270 -3.00 -6.68 -6.47
N SER A 271 -3.41 -6.38 -7.69
CA SER A 271 -3.62 -7.37 -8.74
C SER A 271 -2.30 -7.80 -9.39
N GLY A 272 -2.36 -8.83 -10.23
CA GLY A 272 -1.26 -9.10 -11.15
C GLY A 272 -1.09 -7.97 -12.18
N PRO A 273 -0.01 -8.00 -12.98
CA PRO A 273 0.34 -6.90 -13.90
C PRO A 273 -0.75 -6.54 -14.92
N ASP A 274 -1.56 -7.52 -15.31
CA ASP A 274 -2.66 -7.34 -16.29
C ASP A 274 -4.02 -7.06 -15.62
N GLY A 275 -4.05 -6.88 -14.29
CA GLY A 275 -5.27 -6.64 -13.53
C GLY A 275 -5.59 -5.15 -13.38
N GLU A 276 -6.66 -4.84 -12.65
CA GLU A 276 -7.17 -3.46 -12.52
C GLU A 276 -6.31 -2.56 -11.61
N VAL A 277 -5.61 -3.15 -10.64
CA VAL A 277 -4.82 -2.42 -9.64
C VAL A 277 -3.40 -3.01 -9.49
N PRO A 278 -2.57 -2.97 -10.54
CA PRO A 278 -1.22 -3.51 -10.48
C PRO A 278 -0.27 -2.70 -9.59
N THR A 279 -0.61 -1.46 -9.24
CA THR A 279 0.17 -0.55 -8.41
C THR A 279 -0.64 -0.02 -7.23
N TYR A 280 0.02 0.45 -6.19
CA TYR A 280 -0.66 1.11 -5.07
C TYR A 280 -1.35 2.42 -5.49
N LEU A 281 -0.76 3.17 -6.42
CA LEU A 281 -1.42 4.33 -7.00
C LEU A 281 -2.73 3.95 -7.68
N ASP A 282 -2.74 2.86 -8.46
CA ASP A 282 -3.95 2.35 -9.08
C ASP A 282 -4.98 1.87 -8.06
N LEU A 283 -4.55 1.19 -6.98
CA LEU A 283 -5.41 0.77 -5.89
C LEU A 283 -6.18 1.95 -5.29
N LEU A 284 -5.48 3.01 -4.90
CA LEU A 284 -6.12 4.21 -4.36
C LEU A 284 -7.00 4.91 -5.39
N ARG A 285 -6.53 5.04 -6.62
CA ARG A 285 -7.24 5.70 -7.72
C ARG A 285 -8.52 4.96 -8.08
N VAL A 286 -8.45 3.67 -8.37
CA VAL A 286 -9.61 2.86 -8.78
C VAL A 286 -10.63 2.79 -7.66
N THR A 287 -10.21 2.50 -6.41
CA THR A 287 -11.09 2.49 -5.25
C THR A 287 -11.80 3.84 -5.06
N SER A 288 -11.06 4.95 -5.07
CA SER A 288 -11.64 6.28 -4.91
C SER A 288 -12.58 6.66 -6.07
N GLN A 289 -12.26 6.28 -7.30
CA GLN A 289 -13.12 6.50 -8.48
C GLN A 289 -14.41 5.68 -8.39
N THR A 290 -14.32 4.40 -8.00
CA THR A 290 -15.48 3.53 -7.83
C THR A 290 -16.45 4.11 -6.77
N VAL A 291 -15.92 4.57 -5.64
CA VAL A 291 -16.73 5.25 -4.61
C VAL A 291 -17.36 6.54 -5.15
N ALA A 292 -16.59 7.38 -5.84
CA ALA A 292 -17.12 8.65 -6.39
C ALA A 292 -18.22 8.40 -7.43
N ILE A 293 -18.05 7.43 -8.32
CA ILE A 293 -19.06 7.06 -9.32
C ILE A 293 -20.31 6.52 -8.63
N GLY A 294 -20.18 5.59 -7.67
CA GLY A 294 -21.30 5.01 -6.96
C GLY A 294 -22.15 6.07 -6.24
N LEU A 295 -21.49 6.97 -5.50
CA LEU A 295 -22.18 8.05 -4.78
C LEU A 295 -22.86 9.08 -5.71
N THR A 296 -22.27 9.41 -6.86
CA THR A 296 -22.83 10.38 -7.80
C THR A 296 -23.92 9.80 -8.67
N SER A 297 -23.80 8.56 -9.14
CA SER A 297 -24.80 7.88 -9.98
C SER A 297 -26.10 7.61 -9.22
N ALA A 298 -25.99 7.29 -7.95
CA ALA A 298 -27.14 7.01 -7.08
C ALA A 298 -27.81 8.32 -6.55
N SER A 299 -27.23 9.48 -6.83
CA SER A 299 -27.78 10.79 -6.44
C SER A 299 -28.66 11.44 -7.50
N ASN A 300 -28.73 10.86 -8.70
CA ASN A 300 -29.56 11.26 -9.82
C ASN A 300 -30.80 10.37 -9.94
#